data_d5c4b1de9f43aff57e8eace8d9ca32b4
#
_entry.id   d5c4b1de9f43aff57e8eace8d9ca32b4
#
_cell.length_a   1.000
_cell.length_b   1.000
_cell.length_c   1.000
_cell.angle_alpha   90.00
_cell.angle_beta   90.00
_cell.angle_gamma   90.00
#
_symmetry.space_group_name_H-M   'P 1'
#
loop_
_entity.id
_entity.type
_entity.pdbx_description
1 polymer ?
#
loop_
_entity_poly.entity_id
_entity_poly.type
_entity_poly.pdbx_seq_one_letter_code
_entity_poly.pdbx_strand_id
1 'polypeptide(L)'
;MEQLYTSFSEKLDQLMLSQELMDDLPRIYIPLANIINVGFGSRMQVIGVNGAQGAGKSTFCQLLKLVLEEKFGKKVASWSIDDLYLSRKERKRLSEEVHPLLMTRGVPGTHDVKLGLEIINSLRNADKNTVTMIPRFNKAIDDVYPKSEWTKFVGKPDVVLIDGWCIDATAQEDSELITPVNELEATEDKDCVWRRYVNDQLKTTYKDLFDTINFLVMLQIPSYDKVFEWRNLQEEKLRIKNQGKEATHIMTPDQVRRFIAHYERITRHIL
;
A
#
# COMPACT_ATOMS: atom_id res chain seq x y z
N MET A 1 -11.77 -3.76 27.95
CA MET A 1 -12.74 -3.74 26.83
C MET A 1 -13.32 -2.34 26.63
N GLU A 2 -13.86 -1.70 27.66
CA GLU A 2 -14.42 -0.35 27.57
C GLU A 2 -13.42 0.67 27.05
N GLN A 3 -12.19 0.66 27.55
CA GLN A 3 -11.10 1.52 27.05
C GLN A 3 -10.85 1.33 25.54
N LEU A 4 -10.81 0.08 25.05
CA LEU A 4 -10.61 -0.19 23.62
C LEU A 4 -11.72 0.41 22.75
N TYR A 5 -13.00 0.31 23.21
CA TYR A 5 -14.11 0.91 22.48
C TYR A 5 -14.00 2.44 22.41
N THR A 6 -13.59 3.08 23.54
CA THR A 6 -13.33 4.52 23.59
C THR A 6 -12.22 4.92 22.62
N SER A 7 -11.07 4.27 22.70
CA SER A 7 -9.91 4.57 21.82
C SER A 7 -10.24 4.32 20.35
N PHE A 8 -11.04 3.30 20.03
CA PHE A 8 -11.45 3.03 18.65
C PHE A 8 -12.37 4.12 18.12
N SER A 9 -13.35 4.57 18.91
CA SER A 9 -14.24 5.68 18.57
C SER A 9 -13.45 6.99 18.35
N GLU A 10 -12.54 7.32 19.26
CA GLU A 10 -11.66 8.49 19.13
C GLU A 10 -10.80 8.40 17.87
N LYS A 11 -10.32 7.18 17.52
CA LYS A 11 -9.55 6.96 16.31
C LYS A 11 -10.37 7.16 15.04
N LEU A 12 -11.63 6.75 15.04
CA LEU A 12 -12.54 7.03 13.92
C LEU A 12 -12.74 8.55 13.73
N ASP A 13 -12.92 9.30 14.82
CA ASP A 13 -13.05 10.77 14.76
C ASP A 13 -11.76 11.43 14.22
N GLN A 14 -10.59 10.99 14.70
CA GLN A 14 -9.29 11.47 14.20
C GLN A 14 -9.12 11.24 12.69
N LEU A 15 -9.64 10.12 12.20
CA LEU A 15 -9.59 9.75 10.78
C LEU A 15 -10.76 10.33 9.96
N MET A 16 -11.67 11.09 10.59
CA MET A 16 -12.89 11.65 9.98
C MET A 16 -13.76 10.55 9.33
N LEU A 17 -13.93 9.44 10.02
CA LEU A 17 -14.72 8.30 9.60
C LEU A 17 -16.08 8.25 10.32
N SER A 18 -17.06 7.56 9.72
CA SER A 18 -18.35 7.34 10.34
C SER A 18 -18.23 6.48 11.60
N GLN A 19 -18.95 6.86 12.67
CA GLN A 19 -19.07 6.08 13.89
C GLN A 19 -19.81 4.75 13.67
N GLU A 20 -20.49 4.56 12.54
CA GLU A 20 -21.09 3.27 12.15
C GLU A 20 -20.03 2.14 12.05
N LEU A 21 -18.76 2.49 11.78
CA LEU A 21 -17.66 1.55 11.76
C LEU A 21 -17.30 0.98 13.15
N MET A 22 -17.92 1.48 14.24
CA MET A 22 -17.82 0.87 15.56
C MET A 22 -18.31 -0.58 15.57
N ASP A 23 -19.27 -0.93 14.72
CA ASP A 23 -19.76 -2.29 14.57
C ASP A 23 -18.72 -3.26 14.00
N ASP A 24 -17.74 -2.75 13.27
CA ASP A 24 -16.64 -3.55 12.72
C ASP A 24 -15.61 -3.95 13.78
N LEU A 25 -15.53 -3.22 14.90
CA LEU A 25 -14.59 -3.54 15.96
C LEU A 25 -14.78 -4.97 16.49
N PRO A 26 -15.98 -5.39 16.97
CA PRO A 26 -16.21 -6.74 17.44
C PRO A 26 -16.33 -7.78 16.31
N ARG A 27 -16.71 -7.37 15.10
CA ARG A 27 -17.00 -8.29 13.99
C ARG A 27 -15.78 -8.60 13.15
N ILE A 28 -14.85 -7.66 13.00
CA ILE A 28 -13.70 -7.76 12.09
C ILE A 28 -12.40 -7.61 12.87
N TYR A 29 -12.17 -6.46 13.52
CA TYR A 29 -10.85 -6.12 14.05
C TYR A 29 -10.43 -6.98 15.23
N ILE A 30 -11.32 -7.23 16.20
CA ILE A 30 -11.01 -8.07 17.35
C ILE A 30 -10.76 -9.53 16.95
N PRO A 31 -11.62 -10.18 16.13
CA PRO A 31 -11.37 -11.54 15.66
C PRO A 31 -10.08 -11.66 14.86
N LEU A 32 -9.81 -10.74 13.94
CA LEU A 32 -8.58 -10.76 13.14
C LEU A 32 -7.33 -10.55 14.02
N ALA A 33 -7.36 -9.56 14.91
CA ALA A 33 -6.25 -9.34 15.84
C ALA A 33 -6.02 -10.55 16.77
N ASN A 34 -7.07 -11.28 17.12
CA ASN A 34 -6.94 -12.52 17.90
C ASN A 34 -6.26 -13.63 17.08
N ILE A 35 -6.62 -13.80 15.79
CA ILE A 35 -5.96 -14.74 14.88
C ILE A 35 -4.46 -14.41 14.80
N ILE A 36 -4.11 -13.15 14.59
CA ILE A 36 -2.72 -12.68 14.53
C ILE A 36 -1.99 -12.92 15.86
N ASN A 37 -2.66 -12.67 16.99
CA ASN A 37 -2.06 -12.86 18.31
C ASN A 37 -1.75 -14.32 18.62
N VAL A 38 -2.63 -15.25 18.25
CA VAL A 38 -2.53 -16.68 18.61
C VAL A 38 -1.76 -17.47 17.54
N GLY A 39 -1.87 -17.08 16.27
CA GLY A 39 -1.52 -17.92 15.14
C GLY A 39 -0.03 -18.21 14.92
N PHE A 40 0.89 -17.45 15.53
CA PHE A 40 2.29 -17.48 15.07
C PHE A 40 3.37 -17.53 16.18
N GLY A 41 2.99 -17.77 17.42
CA GLY A 41 3.96 -17.90 18.53
C GLY A 41 4.69 -16.59 18.86
N SER A 42 5.95 -16.69 19.31
CA SER A 42 6.77 -15.54 19.76
C SER A 42 7.61 -14.88 18.66
N ARG A 43 7.45 -15.27 17.39
CA ARG A 43 8.23 -14.69 16.27
C ARG A 43 7.56 -13.43 15.75
N MET A 44 8.36 -12.47 15.33
CA MET A 44 7.85 -11.30 14.59
C MET A 44 7.05 -11.74 13.37
N GLN A 45 5.85 -11.22 13.23
CA GLN A 45 4.93 -11.52 12.13
C GLN A 45 4.89 -10.37 11.13
N VAL A 46 4.90 -10.70 9.85
CA VAL A 46 4.69 -9.75 8.75
C VAL A 46 3.31 -10.02 8.16
N ILE A 47 2.42 -9.05 8.27
CA ILE A 47 1.05 -9.11 7.79
C ILE A 47 0.94 -8.20 6.56
N GLY A 48 0.64 -8.78 5.42
CA GLY A 48 0.32 -8.05 4.21
C GLY A 48 -1.14 -7.61 4.20
N VAL A 49 -1.40 -6.37 3.80
CA VAL A 49 -2.77 -5.86 3.58
C VAL A 49 -2.90 -5.40 2.14
N ASN A 50 -3.59 -6.20 1.34
CA ASN A 50 -3.86 -5.91 -0.07
C ASN A 50 -5.23 -5.27 -0.24
N GLY A 51 -5.39 -4.46 -1.26
CA GLY A 51 -6.65 -3.89 -1.70
C GLY A 51 -6.42 -2.79 -2.72
N ALA A 52 -7.37 -2.59 -3.61
CA ALA A 52 -7.27 -1.57 -4.66
C ALA A 52 -7.15 -0.14 -4.09
N GLN A 53 -6.84 0.82 -4.98
CA GLN A 53 -6.80 2.24 -4.60
C GLN A 53 -8.19 2.68 -4.11
N GLY A 54 -8.21 3.33 -2.96
CA GLY A 54 -9.46 3.78 -2.33
C GLY A 54 -10.17 2.74 -1.45
N ALA A 55 -9.71 1.49 -1.38
CA ALA A 55 -10.30 0.44 -0.55
C ALA A 55 -10.11 0.62 0.98
N GLY A 56 -9.43 1.67 1.42
CA GLY A 56 -9.27 1.95 2.85
C GLY A 56 -8.13 1.22 3.57
N LYS A 57 -7.15 0.65 2.85
CA LYS A 57 -6.03 -0.14 3.42
C LYS A 57 -5.32 0.53 4.58
N SER A 58 -4.86 1.76 4.41
CA SER A 58 -4.10 2.46 5.44
C SER A 58 -4.95 2.81 6.67
N THR A 59 -6.25 3.07 6.47
CA THR A 59 -7.24 3.20 7.54
C THR A 59 -7.38 1.88 8.30
N PHE A 60 -7.56 0.79 7.56
CA PHE A 60 -7.65 -0.55 8.12
C PHE A 60 -6.42 -0.91 8.95
N CYS A 61 -5.21 -0.65 8.43
CA CYS A 61 -3.96 -0.88 9.16
C CYS A 61 -3.88 -0.05 10.45
N GLN A 62 -4.32 1.20 10.44
CA GLN A 62 -4.31 2.05 11.63
C GLN A 62 -5.26 1.54 12.71
N LEU A 63 -6.46 1.09 12.33
CA LEU A 63 -7.46 0.53 13.25
C LEU A 63 -7.02 -0.85 13.78
N LEU A 64 -6.49 -1.71 12.91
CA LEU A 64 -5.96 -3.02 13.31
C LEU A 64 -4.76 -2.87 14.25
N LYS A 65 -3.85 -1.93 13.97
CA LYS A 65 -2.73 -1.60 14.84
C LYS A 65 -3.21 -1.21 16.23
N LEU A 66 -4.19 -0.32 16.34
CA LEU A 66 -4.77 0.10 17.62
C LEU A 66 -5.26 -1.12 18.43
N VAL A 67 -6.01 -2.02 17.79
CA VAL A 67 -6.54 -3.21 18.46
C VAL A 67 -5.43 -4.17 18.89
N LEU A 68 -4.41 -4.37 18.05
CA LEU A 68 -3.25 -5.20 18.40
C LEU A 68 -2.46 -4.63 19.60
N GLU A 69 -2.28 -3.31 19.63
CA GLU A 69 -1.54 -2.62 20.68
C GLU A 69 -2.34 -2.59 22.00
N GLU A 70 -3.60 -2.15 21.97
CA GLU A 70 -4.36 -1.94 23.21
C GLU A 70 -4.97 -3.21 23.80
N LYS A 71 -5.45 -4.13 22.96
CA LYS A 71 -6.08 -5.36 23.45
C LYS A 71 -5.07 -6.47 23.76
N PHE A 72 -4.02 -6.58 22.93
CA PHE A 72 -3.08 -7.70 23.00
C PHE A 72 -1.66 -7.28 23.42
N GLY A 73 -1.42 -5.99 23.71
CA GLY A 73 -0.12 -5.47 24.13
C GLY A 73 1.00 -5.66 23.09
N LYS A 74 0.63 -5.82 21.82
CA LYS A 74 1.62 -6.03 20.75
C LYS A 74 2.32 -4.74 20.38
N LYS A 75 3.58 -4.83 20.04
CA LYS A 75 4.36 -3.74 19.47
C LYS A 75 4.27 -3.81 17.95
N VAL A 76 3.64 -2.81 17.32
CA VAL A 76 3.30 -2.88 15.89
C VAL A 76 4.04 -1.83 15.08
N ALA A 77 4.88 -2.26 14.13
CA ALA A 77 5.38 -1.39 13.05
C ALA A 77 4.41 -1.41 11.87
N SER A 78 4.18 -0.27 11.23
CA SER A 78 3.29 -0.20 10.06
C SER A 78 3.83 0.78 9.03
N TRP A 79 3.83 0.37 7.76
CA TRP A 79 4.24 1.18 6.62
C TRP A 79 3.56 0.70 5.34
N SER A 80 3.54 1.55 4.31
CA SER A 80 2.95 1.24 3.01
C SER A 80 4.05 0.92 1.98
N ILE A 81 3.77 0.03 1.03
CA ILE A 81 4.65 -0.16 -0.14
C ILE A 81 4.84 1.17 -0.90
N ASP A 82 3.87 2.07 -0.84
CA ASP A 82 3.94 3.41 -1.41
C ASP A 82 5.07 4.26 -0.79
N ASP A 83 5.48 3.96 0.44
CA ASP A 83 6.61 4.64 1.10
C ASP A 83 7.97 4.21 0.52
N LEU A 84 8.00 3.13 -0.26
CA LEU A 84 9.18 2.63 -0.98
C LEU A 84 9.30 3.15 -2.40
N TYR A 85 8.42 4.04 -2.89
CA TYR A 85 8.57 4.53 -4.27
C TYR A 85 9.98 5.07 -4.53
N LEU A 86 10.52 4.73 -5.68
CA LEU A 86 11.75 5.31 -6.20
C LEU A 86 11.60 6.83 -6.34
N SER A 87 12.70 7.56 -6.15
CA SER A 87 12.74 9.01 -6.37
C SER A 87 12.30 9.36 -7.79
N ARG A 88 11.83 10.59 -7.98
CA ARG A 88 11.46 11.08 -9.31
C ARG A 88 12.63 10.97 -10.31
N LYS A 89 13.87 11.18 -9.84
CA LYS A 89 15.08 11.03 -10.66
C LYS A 89 15.28 9.58 -11.13
N GLU A 90 15.10 8.62 -10.25
CA GLU A 90 15.25 7.19 -10.58
C GLU A 90 14.14 6.72 -11.52
N ARG A 91 12.89 7.14 -11.30
CA ARG A 91 11.78 6.85 -12.21
C ARG A 91 11.97 7.49 -13.58
N LYS A 92 12.55 8.71 -13.64
CA LYS A 92 12.91 9.34 -14.91
C LYS A 92 13.94 8.48 -15.66
N ARG A 93 14.96 7.98 -14.99
CA ARG A 93 15.94 7.06 -15.60
C ARG A 93 15.26 5.79 -16.12
N LEU A 94 14.41 5.15 -15.33
CA LEU A 94 13.63 3.98 -15.76
C LEU A 94 12.77 4.30 -16.99
N SER A 95 12.19 5.49 -17.04
CA SER A 95 11.36 5.89 -18.17
C SER A 95 12.15 6.09 -19.48
N GLU A 96 13.41 6.44 -19.36
CA GLU A 96 14.33 6.61 -20.51
C GLU A 96 14.98 5.28 -20.92
N GLU A 97 15.33 4.42 -19.97
CA GLU A 97 16.06 3.17 -20.21
C GLU A 97 15.13 1.99 -20.58
N VAL A 98 13.89 1.97 -20.08
CA VAL A 98 12.97 0.84 -20.21
C VAL A 98 11.70 1.24 -20.96
N HIS A 99 10.86 2.09 -20.35
CA HIS A 99 9.59 2.48 -20.96
C HIS A 99 9.01 3.77 -20.34
N PRO A 100 8.50 4.73 -21.15
CA PRO A 100 7.99 6.03 -20.67
C PRO A 100 6.92 5.93 -19.58
N LEU A 101 6.08 4.90 -19.56
CA LEU A 101 5.05 4.69 -18.54
C LEU A 101 5.63 4.46 -17.12
N LEU A 102 6.93 4.12 -16.99
CA LEU A 102 7.60 3.96 -15.69
C LEU A 102 7.93 5.30 -15.01
N MET A 103 7.71 6.43 -15.68
CA MET A 103 7.73 7.75 -15.03
C MET A 103 6.63 7.86 -13.97
N THR A 104 5.46 7.25 -14.22
CA THR A 104 4.34 7.20 -13.27
C THR A 104 4.67 6.19 -12.17
N ARG A 105 4.64 6.66 -10.90
CA ARG A 105 4.80 5.78 -9.74
C ARG A 105 3.62 4.83 -9.59
N GLY A 106 3.85 3.67 -8.99
CA GLY A 106 2.77 2.79 -8.53
C GLY A 106 2.92 1.34 -8.92
N VAL A 107 3.30 1.06 -10.15
CA VAL A 107 3.43 -0.32 -10.64
C VAL A 107 4.70 -1.01 -10.13
N PRO A 108 4.73 -2.34 -10.06
CA PRO A 108 5.93 -3.10 -9.79
C PRO A 108 7.11 -2.66 -10.68
N GLY A 109 8.28 -2.49 -10.06
CA GLY A 109 9.47 -1.90 -10.66
C GLY A 109 9.67 -0.41 -10.36
N THR A 110 8.68 0.26 -9.73
CA THR A 110 8.79 1.67 -9.31
C THR A 110 8.97 1.84 -7.79
N HIS A 111 9.27 0.75 -7.07
CA HIS A 111 9.57 0.76 -5.62
C HIS A 111 10.98 0.25 -5.35
N ASP A 112 11.60 0.76 -4.31
CA ASP A 112 12.86 0.21 -3.76
C ASP A 112 12.56 -1.01 -2.88
N VAL A 113 12.32 -2.14 -3.52
CA VAL A 113 12.00 -3.41 -2.85
C VAL A 113 13.16 -3.90 -1.99
N LYS A 114 14.40 -3.62 -2.40
CA LYS A 114 15.59 -3.96 -1.62
C LYS A 114 15.58 -3.25 -0.27
N LEU A 115 15.28 -1.96 -0.26
CA LEU A 115 15.11 -1.19 0.98
C LEU A 115 13.99 -1.78 1.85
N GLY A 116 12.88 -2.23 1.26
CA GLY A 116 11.79 -2.91 1.98
C GLY A 116 12.27 -4.16 2.69
N LEU A 117 13.06 -5.01 2.02
CA LEU A 117 13.68 -6.20 2.61
C LEU A 117 14.67 -5.85 3.72
N GLU A 118 15.50 -4.83 3.53
CA GLU A 118 16.45 -4.33 4.54
C GLU A 118 15.71 -3.87 5.81
N ILE A 119 14.58 -3.18 5.67
CA ILE A 119 13.74 -2.74 6.80
C ILE A 119 13.18 -3.94 7.56
N ILE A 120 12.59 -4.92 6.87
CA ILE A 120 12.05 -6.13 7.51
C ILE A 120 13.14 -6.88 8.26
N ASN A 121 14.32 -7.03 7.65
CA ASN A 121 15.46 -7.69 8.28
C ASN A 121 15.99 -6.90 9.49
N SER A 122 16.06 -5.58 9.41
CA SER A 122 16.43 -4.72 10.54
C SER A 122 15.44 -4.88 11.70
N LEU A 123 14.13 -4.83 11.44
CA LEU A 123 13.10 -5.02 12.45
C LEU A 123 13.13 -6.44 13.08
N ARG A 124 13.39 -7.47 12.26
CA ARG A 124 13.46 -8.87 12.71
C ARG A 124 14.63 -9.11 13.67
N ASN A 125 15.76 -8.46 13.40
CA ASN A 125 17.01 -8.62 14.16
C ASN A 125 17.21 -7.53 15.24
N ALA A 126 16.26 -6.60 15.37
CA ALA A 126 16.33 -5.51 16.34
C ALA A 126 16.41 -6.01 17.78
N ASP A 127 17.25 -5.37 18.58
CA ASP A 127 17.21 -5.39 20.04
C ASP A 127 16.35 -4.23 20.58
N LYS A 128 16.26 -4.11 21.90
CA LYS A 128 15.41 -3.08 22.55
C LYS A 128 15.81 -1.63 22.22
N ASN A 129 17.04 -1.37 21.81
CA ASN A 129 17.59 -0.04 21.55
C ASN A 129 17.78 0.25 20.04
N THR A 130 17.67 -0.77 19.20
CA THR A 130 17.84 -0.64 17.76
C THR A 130 16.80 0.35 17.20
N VAL A 131 17.27 1.33 16.41
CA VAL A 131 16.40 2.28 15.71
C VAL A 131 16.36 1.89 14.24
N THR A 132 15.21 1.46 13.77
CA THR A 132 14.96 1.21 12.33
C THR A 132 14.28 2.43 11.73
N MET A 133 14.86 2.95 10.66
CA MET A 133 14.31 4.09 9.90
C MET A 133 13.40 3.55 8.79
N ILE A 134 12.12 3.91 8.84
CA ILE A 134 11.12 3.53 7.84
C ILE A 134 10.93 4.71 6.89
N PRO A 135 11.12 4.53 5.58
CA PRO A 135 11.03 5.59 4.60
C PRO A 135 9.64 6.21 4.55
N ARG A 136 9.56 7.37 3.94
CA ARG A 136 8.31 8.06 3.65
C ARG A 136 8.37 8.67 2.26
N PHE A 137 7.26 8.61 1.55
CA PHE A 137 7.12 9.23 0.23
C PHE A 137 6.19 10.45 0.28
N ASN A 138 6.64 11.56 -0.29
CA ASN A 138 5.85 12.78 -0.39
C ASN A 138 5.05 12.81 -1.70
N LYS A 139 3.78 12.40 -1.60
CA LYS A 139 2.89 12.36 -2.77
C LYS A 139 2.59 13.75 -3.36
N ALA A 140 2.76 14.83 -2.57
CA ALA A 140 2.48 16.19 -3.02
C ALA A 140 3.55 16.73 -3.97
N ILE A 141 4.82 16.39 -3.75
CA ILE A 141 5.94 16.77 -4.61
C ILE A 141 6.39 15.62 -5.52
N ASP A 142 5.75 14.45 -5.41
CA ASP A 142 6.04 13.23 -6.17
C ASP A 142 7.49 12.75 -6.01
N ASP A 143 8.03 12.81 -4.78
CA ASP A 143 9.40 12.40 -4.49
C ASP A 143 9.55 11.86 -3.06
N VAL A 144 10.71 11.24 -2.77
CA VAL A 144 11.04 10.69 -1.46
C VAL A 144 11.29 11.80 -0.44
N TYR A 145 10.88 11.57 0.81
CA TYR A 145 11.31 12.44 1.91
C TYR A 145 12.80 12.24 2.22
N PRO A 146 13.52 13.29 2.65
CA PRO A 146 14.87 13.15 3.17
C PRO A 146 14.89 12.19 4.38
N LYS A 147 15.98 11.46 4.55
CA LYS A 147 16.10 10.44 5.63
C LYS A 147 15.85 11.01 7.03
N SER A 148 16.09 12.29 7.26
CA SER A 148 15.80 12.96 8.53
C SER A 148 14.31 12.99 8.90
N GLU A 149 13.44 12.88 7.90
CA GLU A 149 11.97 12.87 8.05
C GLU A 149 11.35 11.47 8.02
N TRP A 150 12.17 10.42 7.92
CA TRP A 150 11.72 9.04 7.98
C TRP A 150 11.17 8.70 9.36
N THR A 151 10.22 7.79 9.41
CA THR A 151 9.62 7.34 10.67
C THR A 151 10.61 6.48 11.45
N LYS A 152 10.88 6.83 12.71
CA LYS A 152 11.73 6.05 13.60
C LYS A 152 10.90 4.99 14.31
N PHE A 153 11.33 3.74 14.22
CA PHE A 153 10.80 2.64 15.02
C PHE A 153 11.91 2.11 15.93
N VAL A 154 11.64 2.03 17.23
CA VAL A 154 12.64 1.64 18.24
C VAL A 154 12.37 0.22 18.70
N GLY A 155 13.37 -0.64 18.66
CA GLY A 155 13.32 -2.01 19.12
C GLY A 155 12.63 -2.97 18.17
N LYS A 156 12.44 -4.23 18.60
CA LYS A 156 11.80 -5.27 17.80
C LYS A 156 10.29 -5.18 17.91
N PRO A 157 9.55 -5.18 16.78
CA PRO A 157 8.10 -5.33 16.79
C PRO A 157 7.69 -6.80 16.98
N ASP A 158 6.47 -7.01 17.47
CA ASP A 158 5.79 -8.30 17.41
C ASP A 158 5.13 -8.49 16.03
N VAL A 159 4.58 -7.41 15.47
CA VAL A 159 3.85 -7.40 14.20
C VAL A 159 4.36 -6.26 13.32
N VAL A 160 4.52 -6.56 12.04
CA VAL A 160 4.75 -5.58 10.97
C VAL A 160 3.53 -5.62 10.05
N LEU A 161 2.85 -4.49 9.86
CA LEU A 161 1.77 -4.33 8.90
C LEU A 161 2.34 -3.64 7.66
N ILE A 162 2.19 -4.27 6.49
CA ILE A 162 2.61 -3.71 5.21
C ILE A 162 1.39 -3.61 4.32
N ASP A 163 0.95 -2.39 4.00
CA ASP A 163 -0.16 -2.20 3.10
C ASP A 163 0.28 -1.84 1.67
N GLY A 164 -0.55 -2.21 0.72
CA GLY A 164 -0.35 -1.82 -0.68
C GLY A 164 -1.37 -2.44 -1.62
N TRP A 165 -1.47 -1.87 -2.80
CA TRP A 165 -2.44 -2.31 -3.79
C TRP A 165 -2.03 -3.60 -4.53
N CYS A 166 -0.74 -3.89 -4.58
CA CYS A 166 -0.16 -5.08 -5.22
C CYS A 166 0.56 -6.01 -4.23
N ILE A 167 0.32 -5.86 -2.93
CA ILE A 167 0.90 -6.75 -1.91
C ILE A 167 0.47 -8.19 -2.20
N ASP A 168 1.45 -9.08 -2.28
CA ASP A 168 1.29 -10.51 -2.60
C ASP A 168 0.68 -10.79 -4.01
N ALA A 169 0.78 -9.83 -4.92
CA ALA A 169 0.42 -10.04 -6.31
C ALA A 169 1.38 -11.04 -6.98
N THR A 170 0.83 -12.01 -7.67
CA THR A 170 1.61 -12.96 -8.47
C THR A 170 1.79 -12.47 -9.90
N ALA A 171 2.84 -12.94 -10.56
CA ALA A 171 3.01 -12.68 -11.98
C ALA A 171 2.02 -13.49 -12.82
N GLN A 172 1.62 -12.93 -13.93
CA GLN A 172 0.84 -13.60 -14.96
C GLN A 172 1.73 -14.46 -15.88
N GLU A 173 1.10 -15.40 -16.58
CA GLU A 173 1.76 -16.13 -17.67
C GLU A 173 2.04 -15.19 -18.86
N ASP A 174 3.11 -15.42 -19.59
CA ASP A 174 3.54 -14.54 -20.69
C ASP A 174 2.48 -14.44 -21.81
N SER A 175 1.68 -15.48 -22.01
CA SER A 175 0.55 -15.48 -22.96
C SER A 175 -0.56 -14.52 -22.58
N GLU A 176 -0.79 -14.27 -21.30
CA GLU A 176 -1.80 -13.33 -20.80
C GLU A 176 -1.39 -11.87 -21.03
N LEU A 177 -0.08 -11.62 -21.21
CA LEU A 177 0.43 -10.29 -21.47
C LEU A 177 0.26 -9.83 -22.92
N ILE A 178 -0.04 -10.74 -23.84
CA ILE A 178 -0.14 -10.42 -25.28
C ILE A 178 -1.31 -9.47 -25.54
N THR A 179 -2.47 -9.72 -24.95
CA THR A 179 -3.67 -8.91 -25.13
C THR A 179 -3.69 -7.72 -24.18
N PRO A 180 -3.76 -6.48 -24.68
CA PRO A 180 -3.95 -5.29 -23.85
C PRO A 180 -5.28 -5.36 -23.08
N VAL A 181 -5.28 -4.95 -21.81
CA VAL A 181 -6.50 -4.92 -20.97
C VAL A 181 -7.23 -3.57 -21.06
N ASN A 182 -6.55 -2.53 -21.56
CA ASN A 182 -7.11 -1.19 -21.67
C ASN A 182 -6.44 -0.38 -22.81
N GLU A 183 -6.94 0.84 -23.04
CA GLU A 183 -6.44 1.74 -24.07
C GLU A 183 -4.98 2.18 -23.81
N LEU A 184 -4.57 2.36 -22.55
CA LEU A 184 -3.19 2.73 -22.23
C LEU A 184 -2.20 1.67 -22.77
N GLU A 185 -2.45 0.40 -22.48
CA GLU A 185 -1.62 -0.71 -22.98
C GLU A 185 -1.69 -0.82 -24.50
N ALA A 186 -2.89 -0.66 -25.10
CA ALA A 186 -3.09 -0.79 -26.53
C ALA A 186 -2.40 0.34 -27.34
N THR A 187 -2.30 1.54 -26.79
CA THR A 187 -1.77 2.69 -27.50
C THR A 187 -0.33 3.02 -27.16
N GLU A 188 0.07 2.88 -25.91
CA GLU A 188 1.37 3.32 -25.39
C GLU A 188 2.34 2.18 -25.08
N ASP A 189 1.88 0.92 -25.00
CA ASP A 189 2.70 -0.28 -24.79
C ASP A 189 2.42 -1.36 -25.84
N LYS A 190 2.42 -0.98 -27.13
CA LYS A 190 2.09 -1.87 -28.26
C LYS A 190 2.97 -3.10 -28.31
N ASP A 191 4.24 -2.92 -27.99
CA ASP A 191 5.28 -3.97 -28.04
C ASP A 191 5.38 -4.78 -26.74
N CYS A 192 4.48 -4.55 -25.79
CA CYS A 192 4.43 -5.33 -24.54
C CYS A 192 5.67 -5.13 -23.62
N VAL A 193 6.43 -4.07 -23.81
CA VAL A 193 7.68 -3.84 -23.06
C VAL A 193 7.39 -3.47 -21.60
N TRP A 194 6.47 -2.53 -21.37
CA TRP A 194 6.13 -2.06 -20.05
C TRP A 194 5.47 -3.16 -19.20
N ARG A 195 4.42 -3.81 -19.72
CA ARG A 195 3.70 -4.83 -18.95
C ARG A 195 4.54 -6.10 -18.70
N ARG A 196 5.47 -6.46 -19.62
CA ARG A 196 6.45 -7.52 -19.36
C ARG A 196 7.42 -7.13 -18.26
N TYR A 197 7.99 -5.94 -18.32
CA TYR A 197 8.87 -5.44 -17.28
C TYR A 197 8.18 -5.48 -15.90
N VAL A 198 6.96 -4.96 -15.79
CA VAL A 198 6.16 -4.97 -14.56
C VAL A 198 5.92 -6.40 -14.06
N ASN A 199 5.58 -7.31 -14.96
CA ASN A 199 5.36 -8.72 -14.64
C ASN A 199 6.64 -9.44 -14.18
N ASP A 200 7.76 -9.14 -14.81
CA ASP A 200 9.08 -9.71 -14.43
C ASP A 200 9.53 -9.22 -13.05
N GLN A 201 9.18 -7.99 -12.67
CA GLN A 201 9.41 -7.53 -11.30
C GLN A 201 8.62 -8.36 -10.28
N LEU A 202 7.37 -8.75 -10.58
CA LEU A 202 6.58 -9.65 -9.72
C LEU A 202 7.19 -11.06 -9.65
N LYS A 203 7.74 -11.57 -10.77
CA LYS A 203 8.42 -12.88 -10.79
C LYS A 203 9.70 -12.92 -9.95
N THR A 204 10.33 -11.76 -9.72
CA THR A 204 11.67 -11.66 -9.15
C THR A 204 11.67 -10.85 -7.85
N THR A 205 12.05 -9.59 -7.90
CA THR A 205 12.32 -8.76 -6.71
C THR A 205 11.14 -8.62 -5.76
N TYR A 206 9.92 -8.51 -6.28
CA TYR A 206 8.72 -8.39 -5.43
C TYR A 206 8.38 -9.72 -4.75
N LYS A 207 8.64 -10.83 -5.42
CA LYS A 207 8.46 -12.17 -4.82
C LYS A 207 9.28 -12.30 -3.54
N ASP A 208 10.54 -11.85 -3.54
CA ASP A 208 11.41 -11.91 -2.36
C ASP A 208 10.81 -11.11 -1.17
N LEU A 209 10.22 -9.94 -1.44
CA LEU A 209 9.54 -9.15 -0.42
C LEU A 209 8.27 -9.84 0.08
N PHE A 210 7.45 -10.34 -0.84
CA PHE A 210 6.17 -10.97 -0.52
C PHE A 210 6.35 -12.31 0.18
N ASP A 211 7.41 -13.06 -0.10
CA ASP A 211 7.77 -14.29 0.62
C ASP A 211 8.07 -14.04 2.12
N THR A 212 8.27 -12.79 2.53
CA THR A 212 8.39 -12.45 3.96
C THR A 212 7.06 -12.36 4.69
N ILE A 213 5.94 -12.29 3.96
CA ILE A 213 4.58 -12.15 4.50
C ILE A 213 4.12 -13.48 5.06
N ASN A 214 3.68 -13.48 6.33
CA ASN A 214 3.19 -14.67 7.01
C ASN A 214 1.68 -14.84 6.90
N PHE A 215 0.96 -13.74 6.71
CA PHE A 215 -0.49 -13.72 6.60
C PHE A 215 -0.96 -12.55 5.72
N LEU A 216 -1.86 -12.83 4.78
CA LEU A 216 -2.43 -11.82 3.89
C LEU A 216 -3.86 -11.50 4.30
N VAL A 217 -4.15 -10.21 4.42
CA VAL A 217 -5.51 -9.67 4.50
C VAL A 217 -5.84 -8.99 3.18
N MET A 218 -6.89 -9.44 2.50
CA MET A 218 -7.35 -8.81 1.27
C MET A 218 -8.62 -8.01 1.53
N LEU A 219 -8.56 -6.71 1.26
CA LEU A 219 -9.74 -5.85 1.20
C LEU A 219 -10.33 -5.94 -0.20
N GLN A 220 -11.14 -6.99 -0.41
CA GLN A 220 -11.74 -7.29 -1.70
C GLN A 220 -12.73 -6.20 -2.11
N ILE A 221 -12.62 -5.75 -3.34
CA ILE A 221 -13.57 -4.82 -3.95
C ILE A 221 -14.53 -5.58 -4.87
N PRO A 222 -15.76 -5.08 -5.08
CA PRO A 222 -16.76 -5.77 -5.90
C PRO A 222 -16.34 -5.92 -7.37
N SER A 223 -15.66 -4.91 -7.91
CA SER A 223 -15.11 -4.91 -9.28
C SER A 223 -14.09 -3.80 -9.45
N TYR A 224 -13.28 -3.87 -10.53
CA TYR A 224 -12.34 -2.80 -10.88
C TYR A 224 -13.02 -1.45 -11.13
N ASP A 225 -14.25 -1.44 -11.64
CA ASP A 225 -14.98 -0.20 -11.94
C ASP A 225 -15.19 0.67 -10.69
N LYS A 226 -15.28 0.05 -9.51
CA LYS A 226 -15.36 0.78 -8.23
C LYS A 226 -14.11 1.59 -7.91
N VAL A 227 -12.96 1.21 -8.42
CA VAL A 227 -11.71 1.97 -8.26
C VAL A 227 -11.86 3.37 -8.87
N PHE A 228 -12.46 3.45 -10.07
CA PHE A 228 -12.71 4.73 -10.73
C PHE A 228 -13.68 5.62 -9.93
N GLU A 229 -14.80 5.04 -9.48
CA GLU A 229 -15.78 5.77 -8.68
C GLU A 229 -15.15 6.33 -7.39
N TRP A 230 -14.42 5.49 -6.65
CA TRP A 230 -13.80 5.88 -5.39
C TRP A 230 -12.68 6.90 -5.58
N ARG A 231 -11.89 6.74 -6.64
CA ARG A 231 -10.83 7.69 -6.94
C ARG A 231 -11.38 9.06 -7.33
N ASN A 232 -12.43 9.12 -8.15
CA ASN A 232 -13.11 10.38 -8.45
C ASN A 232 -13.70 11.04 -7.20
N LEU A 233 -14.29 10.25 -6.30
CA LEU A 233 -14.81 10.77 -5.03
C LEU A 233 -13.67 11.36 -4.15
N GLN A 234 -12.50 10.75 -4.14
CA GLN A 234 -11.32 11.30 -3.45
C GLN A 234 -10.87 12.64 -4.04
N GLU A 235 -10.80 12.75 -5.36
CA GLU A 235 -10.45 14.01 -6.04
C GLU A 235 -11.49 15.11 -5.77
N GLU A 236 -12.79 14.75 -5.74
CA GLU A 236 -13.85 15.70 -5.41
C GLU A 236 -13.76 16.19 -3.97
N LYS A 237 -13.52 15.30 -3.00
CA LYS A 237 -13.28 15.69 -1.59
C LYS A 237 -12.05 16.59 -1.46
N LEU A 238 -10.97 16.33 -2.21
CA LEU A 238 -9.78 17.19 -2.26
C LEU A 238 -10.12 18.57 -2.84
N ARG A 239 -10.96 18.64 -3.88
CA ARG A 239 -11.41 19.90 -4.49
C ARG A 239 -12.20 20.74 -3.50
N ILE A 240 -13.15 20.11 -2.78
CA ILE A 240 -13.95 20.79 -1.75
C ILE A 240 -13.07 21.30 -0.61
N LYS A 241 -12.14 20.49 -0.11
CA LYS A 241 -11.23 20.83 0.98
C LYS A 241 -10.27 21.99 0.63
N ASN A 242 -9.92 22.12 -0.65
CA ASN A 242 -8.97 23.10 -1.15
C ASN A 242 -9.66 24.29 -1.85
N GLN A 243 -10.97 24.47 -1.70
CA GLN A 243 -11.66 25.67 -2.21
C GLN A 243 -11.01 26.94 -1.67
N GLY A 244 -10.53 27.81 -2.58
CA GLY A 244 -9.85 29.05 -2.23
C GLY A 244 -8.33 28.94 -2.00
N LYS A 245 -7.70 27.77 -2.19
CA LYS A 245 -6.24 27.60 -2.24
C LYS A 245 -5.83 27.22 -3.66
N GLU A 246 -4.66 27.66 -4.10
CA GLU A 246 -4.06 27.15 -5.35
C GLU A 246 -3.81 25.64 -5.20
N ALA A 247 -4.77 24.83 -5.62
CA ALA A 247 -4.70 23.38 -5.58
C ALA A 247 -3.99 22.87 -6.83
N THR A 248 -2.70 22.65 -6.73
CA THR A 248 -1.80 22.43 -7.86
C THR A 248 -1.92 21.06 -8.54
N HIS A 249 -2.65 20.07 -7.97
CA HIS A 249 -2.63 18.70 -8.51
C HIS A 249 -3.93 17.90 -8.32
N ILE A 250 -5.10 18.52 -8.50
CA ILE A 250 -6.36 17.79 -8.52
C ILE A 250 -6.59 17.26 -9.93
N MET A 251 -6.72 15.95 -10.07
CA MET A 251 -6.93 15.30 -11.37
C MET A 251 -8.35 15.53 -11.90
N THR A 252 -8.46 15.73 -13.22
CA THR A 252 -9.74 15.63 -13.93
C THR A 252 -10.19 14.17 -14.03
N PRO A 253 -11.47 13.87 -14.33
CA PRO A 253 -11.93 12.49 -14.52
C PRO A 253 -11.12 11.71 -15.58
N ASP A 254 -10.70 12.33 -16.67
CA ASP A 254 -9.89 11.68 -17.70
C ASP A 254 -8.46 11.41 -17.21
N GLN A 255 -7.88 12.33 -16.44
CA GLN A 255 -6.59 12.10 -15.79
C GLN A 255 -6.69 10.96 -14.76
N VAL A 256 -7.80 10.87 -14.02
CA VAL A 256 -8.07 9.74 -13.11
C VAL A 256 -8.16 8.44 -13.90
N ARG A 257 -8.91 8.38 -15.01
CA ARG A 257 -9.00 7.18 -15.87
C ARG A 257 -7.62 6.73 -16.33
N ARG A 258 -6.83 7.65 -16.87
CA ARG A 258 -5.47 7.37 -17.30
C ARG A 258 -4.59 6.88 -16.14
N PHE A 259 -4.68 7.51 -14.98
CA PHE A 259 -3.91 7.13 -13.80
C PHE A 259 -4.23 5.71 -13.36
N ILE A 260 -5.51 5.36 -13.19
CA ILE A 260 -5.90 4.01 -12.73
C ILE A 260 -5.64 2.94 -13.79
N ALA A 261 -5.59 3.27 -15.08
CA ALA A 261 -5.29 2.32 -16.14
C ALA A 261 -3.91 1.63 -15.96
N HIS A 262 -2.95 2.29 -15.32
CA HIS A 262 -1.65 1.68 -14.96
C HIS A 262 -1.79 0.50 -14.00
N TYR A 263 -2.86 0.46 -13.21
CA TYR A 263 -3.07 -0.55 -12.16
C TYR A 263 -4.03 -1.66 -12.57
N GLU A 264 -4.77 -1.44 -13.65
CA GLU A 264 -5.93 -2.28 -14.02
C GLU A 264 -5.56 -3.74 -14.21
N ARG A 265 -4.50 -4.04 -14.97
CA ARG A 265 -4.09 -5.42 -15.26
C ARG A 265 -3.88 -6.23 -13.99
N ILE A 266 -3.03 -5.74 -13.10
CA ILE A 266 -2.70 -6.44 -11.86
C ILE A 266 -3.90 -6.46 -10.91
N THR A 267 -4.68 -5.37 -10.82
CA THR A 267 -5.88 -5.35 -9.97
C THR A 267 -6.89 -6.40 -10.43
N ARG A 268 -7.14 -6.53 -11.74
CA ARG A 268 -8.02 -7.58 -12.28
C ARG A 268 -7.47 -8.99 -12.06
N HIS A 269 -6.16 -9.15 -12.09
CA HIS A 269 -5.51 -10.44 -11.86
C HIS A 269 -5.58 -10.88 -10.38
N ILE A 270 -5.58 -9.93 -9.45
CA ILE A 270 -5.68 -10.21 -8.01
C ILE A 270 -7.14 -10.51 -7.58
N LEU A 271 -8.14 -9.91 -8.25
CA LEU A 271 -9.57 -10.09 -7.92
C LEU A 271 -10.11 -11.44 -8.34
#